data_fce65618f303eee5d849964eb611b712
#
_entry.id   fce65618f303eee5d849964eb611b712
#
_cell.length_a   1.000
_cell.length_b   1.000
_cell.length_c   1.000
_cell.angle_alpha   90.00
_cell.angle_beta   90.00
_cell.angle_gamma   90.00
#
_symmetry.space_group_name_H-M   'P 1'
#
loop_
_entity.id
_entity.type
_entity.pdbx_description
1 polymer ?
#
loop_
_entity_poly.entity_id
_entity_poly.type
_entity_poly.pdbx_seq_one_letter_code
_entity_poly.pdbx_strand_id
1 'polypeptide(L)'
;LIAIPYASFISMWYHPCEFITEEFWDAYNFAHGQNTPCHLWRKPPLRSVRQMRYYLGMLGQFLDYMKSKAGIEFITASQALVLERSSGGALAPGGVKELASRIQKQLSYQVYNHHTLSAADLFSLFRSYINGSKLEPELIYGPEHEVVSDEAEKLSVADIRRAINTTYPRVCGFKQLPDYFIVNGKRINPVDMTCTLAEIIKAELRDDDLVAITRGSLESMHHAKEDSYWGYRWIIFPRNLQVPNIIRMSKLQTWTLKPALF
;
A
#
# COMPACT_ATOMS: atom_id res chain seq x y z
N LEU A 1 -27.06 3.13 -6.41
CA LEU A 1 -26.41 2.47 -5.27
C LEU A 1 -25.74 1.21 -5.80
N ILE A 2 -24.43 1.25 -6.00
CA ILE A 2 -23.63 0.05 -6.29
C ILE A 2 -23.61 -0.71 -4.96
N ALA A 3 -24.22 -1.89 -4.90
CA ALA A 3 -24.05 -2.78 -3.78
C ALA A 3 -22.56 -3.16 -3.74
N ILE A 4 -21.82 -2.67 -2.76
CA ILE A 4 -20.47 -3.12 -2.48
C ILE A 4 -20.65 -4.50 -1.82
N PRO A 5 -20.30 -5.61 -2.48
CA PRO A 5 -20.62 -6.95 -1.99
C PRO A 5 -19.79 -7.37 -0.76
N TYR A 6 -18.90 -6.50 -0.29
CA TYR A 6 -17.99 -6.76 0.83
C TYR A 6 -17.93 -5.53 1.75
N ALA A 7 -17.73 -5.77 3.05
CA ALA A 7 -17.48 -4.69 3.99
C ALA A 7 -16.17 -3.97 3.63
N SER A 8 -16.16 -2.66 3.70
CA SER A 8 -14.98 -1.85 3.43
C SER A 8 -14.78 -0.82 4.52
N PHE A 9 -13.53 -0.45 4.79
CA PHE A 9 -13.22 0.64 5.69
C PHE A 9 -13.37 1.99 5.01
N ILE A 10 -13.99 2.92 5.75
CA ILE A 10 -13.98 4.35 5.45
C ILE A 10 -13.30 5.04 6.62
N SER A 11 -12.09 5.53 6.41
CA SER A 11 -11.38 6.34 7.40
C SER A 11 -11.76 7.81 7.21
N MET A 12 -12.22 8.45 8.29
CA MET A 12 -12.50 9.89 8.31
C MET A 12 -11.77 10.52 9.50
N TRP A 13 -11.27 11.70 9.29
CA TRP A 13 -10.61 12.47 10.32
C TRP A 13 -10.95 13.95 10.18
N TYR A 14 -11.02 14.63 11.31
CA TYR A 14 -11.33 16.05 11.42
C TYR A 14 -10.37 16.73 12.38
N HIS A 15 -10.05 17.99 12.10
CA HIS A 15 -9.31 18.80 13.04
C HIS A 15 -10.26 19.64 13.90
N PRO A 16 -10.08 19.72 15.22
CA PRO A 16 -10.90 20.57 16.07
C PRO A 16 -10.94 22.04 15.62
N CYS A 17 -9.85 22.54 15.04
CA CYS A 17 -9.77 23.90 14.50
C CYS A 17 -10.78 24.17 13.37
N GLU A 18 -11.19 23.17 12.60
CA GLU A 18 -12.19 23.34 11.53
C GLU A 18 -13.53 23.82 12.07
N PHE A 19 -13.85 23.48 13.32
CA PHE A 19 -15.09 23.87 14.01
C PHE A 19 -14.96 25.14 14.83
N ILE A 20 -13.75 25.46 15.31
CA ILE A 20 -13.52 26.47 16.36
C ILE A 20 -12.93 27.75 15.79
N THR A 21 -12.08 27.68 14.77
CA THR A 21 -11.37 28.86 14.23
C THR A 21 -11.90 29.23 12.85
N GLU A 22 -11.82 30.52 12.49
CA GLU A 22 -12.19 31.04 11.17
C GLU A 22 -11.17 30.63 10.11
N GLU A 23 -9.90 30.54 10.49
CA GLU A 23 -8.78 30.09 9.66
C GLU A 23 -8.19 28.81 10.22
N PHE A 24 -7.62 27.98 9.36
CA PHE A 24 -6.89 26.80 9.79
C PHE A 24 -5.66 27.24 10.60
N TRP A 25 -5.47 26.70 11.80
CA TRP A 25 -4.46 27.16 12.76
C TRP A 25 -3.03 27.18 12.17
N ASP A 26 -2.71 26.23 11.29
CA ASP A 26 -1.41 26.13 10.61
C ASP A 26 -1.15 27.37 9.77
N ALA A 27 -2.16 27.83 9.04
CA ALA A 27 -2.05 28.96 8.14
C ALA A 27 -1.70 30.25 8.91
N TYR A 28 -2.19 30.37 10.11
CA TYR A 28 -2.07 31.62 10.88
C TYR A 28 -0.64 31.92 11.36
N ASN A 29 0.15 30.88 11.64
CA ASN A 29 1.52 31.03 12.13
C ASN A 29 2.58 30.47 11.17
N PHE A 30 2.18 29.62 10.21
CA PHE A 30 3.11 28.85 9.38
C PHE A 30 2.87 28.98 7.87
N ALA A 31 2.06 29.97 7.45
CA ALA A 31 1.75 30.15 6.04
C ALA A 31 3.01 30.26 5.18
N HIS A 32 3.02 29.55 4.04
CA HIS A 32 4.08 29.59 3.04
C HIS A 32 5.49 29.25 3.54
N GLY A 33 5.59 28.38 4.52
CA GLY A 33 6.88 27.95 5.11
C GLY A 33 7.41 28.89 6.18
N GLN A 34 6.60 29.83 6.65
CA GLN A 34 6.97 30.66 7.78
C GLN A 34 7.17 29.78 9.02
N ASN A 35 8.35 29.86 9.62
CA ASN A 35 8.68 29.16 10.85
C ASN A 35 8.62 30.15 12.03
N THR A 36 7.41 30.44 12.50
CA THR A 36 7.20 31.40 13.59
C THR A 36 7.63 30.76 14.93
N PRO A 37 8.58 31.38 15.67
CA PRO A 37 8.97 30.91 17.00
C PRO A 37 7.78 30.84 17.95
N CYS A 38 7.77 29.85 18.84
CA CYS A 38 6.63 29.57 19.75
C CYS A 38 6.17 30.81 20.57
N HIS A 39 7.11 31.63 21.06
CA HIS A 39 6.80 32.82 21.83
C HIS A 39 6.13 33.95 21.02
N LEU A 40 6.14 33.84 19.68
CA LEU A 40 5.48 34.77 18.76
C LEU A 40 4.18 34.21 18.17
N TRP A 41 3.78 32.98 18.56
CA TRP A 41 2.53 32.42 18.07
C TRP A 41 1.33 33.29 18.49
N ARG A 42 0.48 33.51 17.51
CA ARG A 42 -0.78 34.23 17.67
C ARG A 42 -1.94 33.25 17.60
N LYS A 43 -2.95 33.49 18.45
CA LYS A 43 -4.18 32.71 18.37
C LYS A 43 -4.93 33.07 17.09
N PRO A 44 -5.40 32.07 16.32
CA PRO A 44 -6.26 32.35 15.17
C PRO A 44 -7.61 32.93 15.63
N PRO A 45 -8.29 33.71 14.78
CA PRO A 45 -9.63 34.22 15.08
C PRO A 45 -10.58 33.06 15.38
N LEU A 46 -11.34 33.21 16.47
CA LEU A 46 -12.34 32.23 16.86
C LEU A 46 -13.66 32.50 16.15
N ARG A 47 -14.31 31.48 15.70
CA ARG A 47 -15.71 31.57 15.26
C ARG A 47 -16.60 32.04 16.42
N SER A 48 -17.71 32.68 16.12
CA SER A 48 -18.73 32.96 17.14
C SER A 48 -19.27 31.62 17.70
N VAL A 49 -19.72 31.65 18.97
CA VAL A 49 -20.34 30.47 19.62
C VAL A 49 -21.49 29.91 18.81
N ARG A 50 -22.24 30.77 18.10
CA ARG A 50 -23.32 30.34 17.21
C ARG A 50 -22.79 29.52 16.03
N GLN A 51 -21.71 29.95 15.39
CA GLN A 51 -21.07 29.24 14.30
C GLN A 51 -20.45 27.91 14.77
N MET A 52 -19.75 27.91 15.92
CA MET A 52 -19.20 26.68 16.50
C MET A 52 -20.28 25.62 16.73
N ARG A 53 -21.41 26.04 17.35
CA ARG A 53 -22.55 25.15 17.58
C ARG A 53 -23.16 24.64 16.29
N TYR A 54 -23.25 25.49 15.25
CA TYR A 54 -23.75 25.10 13.95
C TYR A 54 -22.88 24.02 13.31
N TYR A 55 -21.57 24.21 13.20
CA TYR A 55 -20.66 23.24 12.58
C TYR A 55 -20.56 21.93 13.37
N LEU A 56 -20.47 22.00 14.70
CA LEU A 56 -20.50 20.80 15.56
C LEU A 56 -21.85 20.06 15.43
N GLY A 57 -22.95 20.81 15.33
CA GLY A 57 -24.27 20.25 15.10
C GLY A 57 -24.36 19.50 13.75
N MET A 58 -23.76 20.04 12.69
CA MET A 58 -23.68 19.35 11.40
C MET A 58 -22.89 18.04 11.48
N LEU A 59 -21.76 18.05 12.17
CA LEU A 59 -20.99 16.82 12.41
C LEU A 59 -21.82 15.80 13.21
N GLY A 60 -22.51 16.24 14.27
CA GLY A 60 -23.41 15.39 15.04
C GLY A 60 -24.49 14.74 14.18
N GLN A 61 -25.20 15.54 13.37
CA GLN A 61 -26.22 15.05 12.44
C GLN A 61 -25.65 14.05 11.42
N PHE A 62 -24.46 14.30 10.89
CA PHE A 62 -23.79 13.38 9.99
C PHE A 62 -23.46 12.04 10.70
N LEU A 63 -22.92 12.07 11.90
CA LEU A 63 -22.63 10.86 12.69
C LEU A 63 -23.91 10.08 13.02
N ASP A 64 -24.99 10.78 13.41
CA ASP A 64 -26.29 10.16 13.67
C ASP A 64 -26.87 9.53 12.42
N TYR A 65 -26.76 10.20 11.28
CA TYR A 65 -27.15 9.65 9.98
C TYR A 65 -26.35 8.37 9.67
N MET A 66 -25.05 8.37 9.84
CA MET A 66 -24.22 7.19 9.60
C MET A 66 -24.58 6.04 10.54
N LYS A 67 -24.78 6.32 11.84
CA LYS A 67 -25.24 5.31 12.83
C LYS A 67 -26.60 4.72 12.51
N SER A 68 -27.47 5.47 11.85
CA SER A 68 -28.81 5.00 11.44
C SER A 68 -28.79 4.02 10.27
N LYS A 69 -27.63 3.86 9.59
CA LYS A 69 -27.53 2.97 8.42
C LYS A 69 -27.19 1.56 8.85
N ALA A 70 -28.01 0.60 8.41
CA ALA A 70 -27.72 -0.81 8.59
C ALA A 70 -26.39 -1.18 7.91
N GLY A 71 -25.55 -1.97 8.58
CA GLY A 71 -24.27 -2.41 8.06
C GLY A 71 -23.12 -1.42 8.24
N ILE A 72 -23.32 -0.31 8.95
CA ILE A 72 -22.22 0.61 9.33
C ILE A 72 -21.89 0.40 10.81
N GLU A 73 -20.63 0.08 11.08
CA GLU A 73 -20.09 -0.04 12.43
C GLU A 73 -18.95 0.97 12.61
N PHE A 74 -18.96 1.68 13.74
CA PHE A 74 -17.87 2.58 14.12
C PHE A 74 -16.84 1.82 14.96
N ILE A 75 -15.63 1.75 14.43
CA ILE A 75 -14.52 1.04 15.08
C ILE A 75 -13.30 1.93 15.21
N THR A 76 -12.42 1.60 16.13
CA THR A 76 -11.11 2.24 16.26
C THR A 76 -10.12 1.67 15.23
N ALA A 77 -9.05 2.40 14.96
CA ALA A 77 -7.94 1.90 14.11
C ALA A 77 -7.35 0.58 14.64
N SER A 78 -7.28 0.41 15.97
CA SER A 78 -6.79 -0.83 16.58
C SER A 78 -7.73 -2.01 16.32
N GLN A 79 -9.05 -1.79 16.39
CA GLN A 79 -10.05 -2.80 16.05
C GLN A 79 -9.98 -3.15 14.56
N ALA A 80 -9.81 -2.17 13.68
CA ALA A 80 -9.61 -2.38 12.26
C ALA A 80 -8.41 -3.30 11.97
N LEU A 81 -7.28 -3.09 12.64
CA LEU A 81 -6.10 -3.96 12.50
C LEU A 81 -6.34 -5.40 12.96
N VAL A 82 -7.17 -5.61 13.99
CA VAL A 82 -7.51 -6.95 14.46
C VAL A 82 -8.40 -7.67 13.43
N LEU A 83 -9.38 -6.97 12.87
CA LEU A 83 -10.26 -7.51 11.83
C LEU A 83 -9.47 -7.92 10.58
N GLU A 84 -8.56 -7.07 10.11
CA GLU A 84 -7.71 -7.40 8.95
C GLU A 84 -6.86 -8.65 9.21
N ARG A 85 -6.25 -8.76 10.39
CA ARG A 85 -5.42 -9.91 10.74
C ARG A 85 -6.21 -11.21 10.85
N SER A 86 -7.48 -11.15 11.23
CA SER A 86 -8.34 -12.33 11.39
C SER A 86 -8.90 -12.83 10.05
N SER A 87 -8.92 -12.00 9.00
CA SER A 87 -9.42 -12.39 7.67
C SER A 87 -8.40 -13.16 6.83
N GLY A 88 -7.15 -13.31 7.28
CA GLY A 88 -6.03 -13.88 6.53
C GLY A 88 -5.58 -15.25 7.04
N GLY A 89 -6.33 -16.33 6.76
CA GLY A 89 -5.87 -17.70 6.96
C GLY A 89 -4.92 -18.18 5.83
N ALA A 90 -4.39 -19.39 5.99
CA ALA A 90 -3.59 -20.01 4.93
C ALA A 90 -4.46 -20.34 3.71
N LEU A 91 -3.93 -20.09 2.51
CA LEU A 91 -4.57 -20.48 1.28
C LEU A 91 -4.27 -21.96 0.95
N ALA A 92 -5.21 -22.60 0.26
CA ALA A 92 -4.94 -23.92 -0.34
C ALA A 92 -4.03 -23.79 -1.56
N PRO A 93 -3.22 -24.82 -1.89
CA PRO A 93 -2.35 -24.80 -3.07
C PRO A 93 -3.08 -24.49 -4.38
N GLY A 94 -4.31 -25.00 -4.56
CA GLY A 94 -5.17 -24.69 -5.71
C GLY A 94 -5.50 -23.22 -5.83
N GLY A 95 -5.73 -22.52 -4.72
CA GLY A 95 -5.98 -21.08 -4.71
C GLY A 95 -4.76 -20.26 -5.15
N VAL A 96 -3.56 -20.69 -4.76
CA VAL A 96 -2.32 -20.02 -5.22
C VAL A 96 -2.11 -20.24 -6.72
N LYS A 97 -2.40 -21.43 -7.24
CA LYS A 97 -2.36 -21.70 -8.69
C LYS A 97 -3.37 -20.83 -9.45
N GLU A 98 -4.57 -20.69 -8.94
CA GLU A 98 -5.58 -19.81 -9.54
C GLU A 98 -5.12 -18.35 -9.54
N LEU A 99 -4.60 -17.83 -8.41
CA LEU A 99 -4.03 -16.49 -8.34
C LEU A 99 -2.89 -16.30 -9.35
N ALA A 100 -1.98 -17.26 -9.46
CA ALA A 100 -0.90 -17.23 -10.45
C ALA A 100 -1.44 -17.17 -11.87
N SER A 101 -2.53 -17.90 -12.17
CA SER A 101 -3.14 -17.89 -13.51
C SER A 101 -3.74 -16.55 -13.92
N ARG A 102 -4.11 -15.71 -12.95
CA ARG A 102 -4.63 -14.36 -13.18
C ARG A 102 -3.52 -13.34 -13.48
N ILE A 103 -2.27 -13.63 -13.08
CA ILE A 103 -1.13 -12.77 -13.36
C ILE A 103 -0.62 -13.08 -14.77
N GLN A 104 -0.65 -12.07 -15.64
CA GLN A 104 -0.05 -12.14 -16.97
C GLN A 104 1.24 -11.31 -17.00
N LYS A 105 1.12 -10.04 -17.41
CA LYS A 105 2.22 -9.06 -17.39
C LYS A 105 1.93 -7.87 -16.48
N GLN A 106 0.78 -7.86 -15.84
CA GLN A 106 0.36 -6.81 -14.95
C GLN A 106 0.15 -7.39 -13.54
N LEU A 107 1.00 -6.96 -12.62
CA LEU A 107 0.90 -7.31 -11.21
C LEU A 107 -0.02 -6.29 -10.54
N SER A 108 -1.15 -6.78 -10.03
CA SER A 108 -2.15 -5.98 -9.33
C SER A 108 -2.57 -6.69 -8.05
N TYR A 109 -3.25 -5.98 -7.16
CA TYR A 109 -3.91 -6.64 -6.05
C TYR A 109 -4.95 -7.64 -6.55
N GLN A 110 -5.20 -8.68 -5.77
CA GLN A 110 -6.19 -9.72 -6.08
C GLN A 110 -7.17 -9.86 -4.93
N VAL A 111 -8.42 -10.16 -5.29
CA VAL A 111 -9.44 -10.64 -4.35
C VAL A 111 -9.69 -12.10 -4.65
N TYR A 112 -9.50 -12.94 -3.63
CA TYR A 112 -9.71 -14.38 -3.73
C TYR A 112 -10.44 -14.89 -2.50
N ASN A 113 -11.66 -15.37 -2.69
CA ASN A 113 -12.57 -15.70 -1.59
C ASN A 113 -12.73 -14.49 -0.65
N HIS A 114 -12.35 -14.62 0.60
CA HIS A 114 -12.39 -13.53 1.59
C HIS A 114 -11.01 -12.88 1.82
N HIS A 115 -10.04 -13.17 0.95
CA HIS A 115 -8.70 -12.58 1.05
C HIS A 115 -8.56 -11.42 0.06
N THR A 116 -7.96 -10.33 0.53
CA THR A 116 -7.42 -9.28 -0.32
C THR A 116 -5.90 -9.37 -0.28
N LEU A 117 -5.29 -9.47 -1.43
CA LEU A 117 -3.87 -9.74 -1.59
C LEU A 117 -3.23 -8.60 -2.40
N SER A 118 -2.30 -7.91 -1.79
CA SER A 118 -1.47 -6.90 -2.46
C SER A 118 -0.42 -7.57 -3.35
N ALA A 119 0.29 -6.78 -4.14
CA ALA A 119 1.42 -7.28 -4.93
C ALA A 119 2.49 -7.96 -4.05
N ALA A 120 2.77 -7.40 -2.88
CA ALA A 120 3.72 -7.98 -1.92
C ALA A 120 3.20 -9.29 -1.30
N ASP A 121 1.90 -9.38 -1.02
CA ASP A 121 1.27 -10.63 -0.57
C ASP A 121 1.37 -11.72 -1.64
N LEU A 122 1.15 -11.37 -2.91
CA LEU A 122 1.27 -12.32 -4.03
C LEU A 122 2.71 -12.82 -4.18
N PHE A 123 3.71 -11.92 -4.12
CA PHE A 123 5.11 -12.34 -4.12
C PHE A 123 5.40 -13.32 -2.98
N SER A 124 4.97 -12.98 -1.77
CA SER A 124 5.16 -13.81 -0.56
C SER A 124 4.52 -15.19 -0.71
N LEU A 125 3.29 -15.26 -1.22
CA LEU A 125 2.57 -16.51 -1.46
C LEU A 125 3.23 -17.36 -2.55
N PHE A 126 3.64 -16.77 -3.67
CA PHE A 126 4.29 -17.49 -4.75
C PHE A 126 5.65 -18.03 -4.31
N ARG A 127 6.42 -17.23 -3.57
CA ARG A 127 7.66 -17.67 -2.92
C ARG A 127 7.41 -18.88 -2.01
N SER A 128 6.39 -18.77 -1.14
CA SER A 128 6.04 -19.85 -0.20
C SER A 128 5.59 -21.13 -0.93
N TYR A 129 4.83 -20.98 -2.00
CA TYR A 129 4.38 -22.10 -2.83
C TYR A 129 5.58 -22.85 -3.45
N ILE A 130 6.51 -22.13 -4.10
CA ILE A 130 7.70 -22.70 -4.73
C ILE A 130 8.60 -23.40 -3.70
N ASN A 131 8.62 -22.90 -2.45
CA ASN A 131 9.40 -23.49 -1.36
C ASN A 131 8.67 -24.61 -0.59
N GLY A 132 7.44 -24.94 -0.93
CA GLY A 132 6.64 -25.89 -0.17
C GLY A 132 6.38 -25.45 1.29
N SER A 133 6.37 -24.16 1.55
CA SER A 133 6.14 -23.57 2.87
C SER A 133 4.65 -23.27 3.11
N LYS A 134 4.29 -22.84 4.32
CA LYS A 134 2.93 -22.42 4.66
C LYS A 134 2.47 -21.29 3.75
N LEU A 135 1.29 -21.42 3.16
CA LEU A 135 0.74 -20.48 2.19
C LEU A 135 -0.05 -19.36 2.90
N GLU A 136 0.64 -18.60 3.72
CA GLU A 136 0.11 -17.39 4.36
C GLU A 136 0.82 -16.15 3.82
N PRO A 137 0.07 -15.07 3.53
CA PRO A 137 0.69 -13.81 3.16
C PRO A 137 1.58 -13.30 4.30
N GLU A 138 2.78 -12.87 3.97
CA GLU A 138 3.70 -12.24 4.91
C GLU A 138 3.76 -10.73 4.62
N LEU A 139 3.67 -9.88 5.65
CA LEU A 139 3.83 -8.45 5.47
C LEU A 139 5.27 -8.14 5.02
N ILE A 140 5.39 -7.77 3.76
CA ILE A 140 6.65 -7.39 3.13
C ILE A 140 6.42 -6.03 2.46
N TYR A 141 7.29 -5.04 2.71
CA TYR A 141 7.26 -3.75 2.02
C TYR A 141 7.86 -3.87 0.61
N GLY A 142 7.49 -2.96 -0.28
CA GLY A 142 8.09 -2.86 -1.60
C GLY A 142 9.59 -2.50 -1.58
N PRO A 143 10.28 -2.60 -2.72
CA PRO A 143 11.68 -2.23 -2.86
C PRO A 143 11.88 -0.72 -2.68
N GLU A 144 13.06 -0.30 -2.25
CA GLU A 144 13.35 1.14 -2.06
C GLU A 144 13.48 1.88 -3.40
N HIS A 145 14.05 1.23 -4.40
CA HIS A 145 14.29 1.81 -5.71
C HIS A 145 13.70 0.93 -6.82
N GLU A 146 13.24 1.60 -7.87
CA GLU A 146 12.85 0.92 -9.11
C GLU A 146 14.10 0.62 -9.93
N VAL A 147 14.30 -0.64 -10.26
CA VAL A 147 15.42 -1.12 -11.08
C VAL A 147 14.88 -1.83 -12.31
N VAL A 148 15.46 -1.58 -13.45
CA VAL A 148 15.18 -2.36 -14.66
C VAL A 148 15.93 -3.67 -14.59
N SER A 149 15.25 -4.79 -14.85
CA SER A 149 15.90 -6.09 -14.89
C SER A 149 16.87 -6.20 -16.08
N ASP A 150 17.99 -6.86 -15.84
CA ASP A 150 18.95 -7.15 -16.90
C ASP A 150 18.32 -8.12 -17.95
N GLU A 151 18.84 -8.10 -19.18
CA GLU A 151 18.52 -9.13 -20.16
C GLU A 151 19.11 -10.46 -19.71
N ALA A 152 18.28 -11.48 -19.75
CA ALA A 152 18.65 -12.84 -19.37
C ALA A 152 18.10 -13.86 -20.35
N GLU A 153 18.90 -14.87 -20.65
CA GLU A 153 18.40 -16.09 -21.25
C GLU A 153 17.49 -16.81 -20.27
N LYS A 154 16.99 -17.97 -20.64
CA LYS A 154 16.21 -18.81 -19.73
C LYS A 154 17.06 -19.20 -18.50
N LEU A 155 16.46 -19.09 -17.34
CA LEU A 155 17.08 -19.40 -16.04
C LEU A 155 16.44 -20.69 -15.47
N SER A 156 17.20 -21.46 -14.71
CA SER A 156 16.65 -22.64 -14.03
C SER A 156 15.75 -22.21 -12.86
N VAL A 157 14.69 -22.97 -12.63
CA VAL A 157 13.80 -22.75 -11.48
C VAL A 157 14.59 -22.88 -10.16
N ALA A 158 15.57 -23.77 -10.07
CA ALA A 158 16.44 -23.92 -8.92
C ALA A 158 17.23 -22.63 -8.60
N ASP A 159 17.77 -21.94 -9.60
CA ASP A 159 18.50 -20.69 -9.41
C ASP A 159 17.56 -19.55 -8.98
N ILE A 160 16.37 -19.48 -9.55
CA ILE A 160 15.33 -18.53 -9.14
C ILE A 160 14.91 -18.80 -7.67
N ARG A 161 14.67 -20.08 -7.31
CA ARG A 161 14.36 -20.48 -5.94
C ARG A 161 15.45 -20.06 -4.95
N ARG A 162 16.71 -20.25 -5.31
CA ARG A 162 17.85 -19.82 -4.49
C ARG A 162 17.86 -18.29 -4.32
N ALA A 163 17.63 -17.54 -5.39
CA ALA A 163 17.65 -16.09 -5.35
C ALA A 163 16.52 -15.50 -4.47
N ILE A 164 15.30 -16.02 -4.53
CA ILE A 164 14.19 -15.53 -3.70
C ILE A 164 14.30 -15.92 -2.22
N ASN A 165 15.22 -16.82 -1.87
CA ASN A 165 15.47 -17.27 -0.50
C ASN A 165 16.62 -16.52 0.17
N THR A 166 17.09 -15.44 -0.43
CA THR A 166 18.09 -14.57 0.21
C THR A 166 17.52 -13.89 1.46
N THR A 167 18.38 -13.35 2.30
CA THR A 167 17.96 -12.54 3.45
C THR A 167 17.41 -11.20 2.96
N TYR A 168 16.19 -10.89 3.34
CA TYR A 168 15.57 -9.60 3.03
C TYR A 168 16.00 -8.53 4.04
N PRO A 169 16.25 -7.30 3.57
CA PRO A 169 16.45 -6.17 4.47
C PRO A 169 15.23 -5.95 5.37
N ARG A 170 15.45 -5.35 6.53
CA ARG A 170 14.37 -4.99 7.47
C ARG A 170 14.30 -3.48 7.65
N VAL A 171 13.08 -2.97 7.56
CA VAL A 171 12.77 -1.55 7.81
C VAL A 171 11.67 -1.51 8.87
N CYS A 172 11.90 -0.76 9.94
CA CYS A 172 10.95 -0.66 11.06
C CYS A 172 10.47 -2.03 11.60
N GLY A 173 11.36 -3.03 11.61
CA GLY A 173 11.05 -4.39 12.09
C GLY A 173 10.39 -5.31 11.07
N PHE A 174 9.96 -4.82 9.92
CA PHE A 174 9.32 -5.58 8.85
C PHE A 174 10.31 -5.90 7.73
N LYS A 175 10.06 -7.00 7.01
CA LYS A 175 10.82 -7.35 5.81
C LYS A 175 10.52 -6.35 4.69
N GLN A 176 11.52 -6.09 3.85
CA GLN A 176 11.41 -5.29 2.65
C GLN A 176 11.92 -6.10 1.46
N LEU A 177 11.26 -5.99 0.30
CA LEU A 177 11.80 -6.55 -0.93
C LEU A 177 13.12 -5.86 -1.29
N PRO A 178 14.13 -6.59 -1.76
CA PRO A 178 15.32 -5.98 -2.32
C PRO A 178 14.96 -5.24 -3.61
N ASP A 179 15.78 -4.27 -4.02
CA ASP A 179 15.57 -3.56 -5.28
C ASP A 179 15.68 -4.50 -6.49
N TYR A 180 16.45 -5.58 -6.34
CA TYR A 180 16.58 -6.67 -7.32
C TYR A 180 17.04 -7.96 -6.65
N PHE A 181 16.72 -9.07 -7.30
CA PHE A 181 17.27 -10.40 -7.01
C PHE A 181 18.42 -10.68 -7.97
N ILE A 182 19.46 -11.37 -7.49
CA ILE A 182 20.57 -11.84 -8.34
C ILE A 182 20.34 -13.30 -8.70
N VAL A 183 20.15 -13.59 -9.99
CA VAL A 183 20.01 -14.94 -10.54
C VAL A 183 21.11 -15.12 -11.59
N ASN A 184 22.08 -15.99 -11.32
CA ASN A 184 23.22 -16.22 -12.22
C ASN A 184 23.92 -14.91 -12.66
N GLY A 185 24.15 -13.99 -11.72
CA GLY A 185 24.79 -12.70 -11.99
C GLY A 185 23.90 -11.64 -12.67
N LYS A 186 22.65 -11.94 -12.98
CA LYS A 186 21.68 -11.01 -13.56
C LYS A 186 20.78 -10.42 -12.48
N ARG A 187 20.52 -9.12 -12.57
CA ARG A 187 19.59 -8.42 -11.69
C ARG A 187 18.18 -8.55 -12.24
N ILE A 188 17.27 -9.06 -11.44
CA ILE A 188 15.85 -9.19 -11.76
C ILE A 188 15.04 -8.41 -10.73
N ASN A 189 14.28 -7.42 -11.16
CA ASN A 189 13.46 -6.62 -10.26
C ASN A 189 12.29 -7.42 -9.65
N PRO A 190 11.71 -6.99 -8.53
CA PRO A 190 10.65 -7.73 -7.85
C PRO A 190 9.37 -7.92 -8.67
N VAL A 191 9.02 -7.01 -9.57
CA VAL A 191 7.83 -7.15 -10.43
C VAL A 191 8.03 -8.29 -11.41
N ASP A 192 9.14 -8.26 -12.17
CA ASP A 192 9.49 -9.29 -13.13
C ASP A 192 9.68 -10.65 -12.43
N MET A 193 10.29 -10.65 -11.24
CA MET A 193 10.41 -11.83 -10.42
C MET A 193 9.04 -12.41 -10.06
N THR A 194 8.10 -11.59 -9.57
CA THR A 194 6.76 -12.04 -9.17
C THR A 194 6.00 -12.62 -10.38
N CYS A 195 6.06 -11.96 -11.52
CA CYS A 195 5.46 -12.46 -12.78
C CYS A 195 6.10 -13.78 -13.22
N THR A 196 7.42 -13.91 -13.08
CA THR A 196 8.13 -15.16 -13.40
C THR A 196 7.75 -16.30 -12.45
N LEU A 197 7.60 -16.04 -11.15
CA LEU A 197 7.11 -17.02 -10.18
C LEU A 197 5.68 -17.49 -10.53
N ALA A 198 4.82 -16.58 -10.98
CA ALA A 198 3.49 -16.92 -11.44
C ALA A 198 3.54 -17.90 -12.65
N GLU A 199 4.44 -17.68 -13.63
CA GLU A 199 4.62 -18.60 -14.77
C GLU A 199 5.14 -19.97 -14.32
N ILE A 200 6.10 -20.00 -13.39
CA ILE A 200 6.60 -21.27 -12.82
C ILE A 200 5.45 -22.07 -12.19
N ILE A 201 4.60 -21.41 -11.42
CA ILE A 201 3.46 -22.03 -10.74
C ILE A 201 2.40 -22.52 -11.75
N LYS A 202 2.06 -21.69 -12.75
CA LYS A 202 1.10 -22.03 -13.82
C LYS A 202 1.50 -23.24 -14.61
N ALA A 203 2.77 -23.28 -15.02
CA ALA A 203 3.31 -24.36 -15.84
C ALA A 203 3.80 -25.57 -15.02
N GLU A 204 3.67 -25.50 -13.69
CA GLU A 204 4.12 -26.55 -12.74
C GLU A 204 5.59 -26.97 -12.96
N LEU A 205 6.45 -25.98 -13.27
CA LEU A 205 7.86 -26.22 -13.56
C LEU A 205 8.60 -26.71 -12.32
N ARG A 206 9.56 -27.60 -12.55
CA ARG A 206 10.44 -28.21 -11.55
C ARG A 206 11.82 -27.54 -11.56
N ASP A 207 12.65 -27.88 -10.62
CA ASP A 207 13.98 -27.26 -10.42
C ASP A 207 14.88 -27.29 -11.67
N ASP A 208 14.85 -28.37 -12.46
CA ASP A 208 15.67 -28.52 -13.66
C ASP A 208 15.08 -27.84 -14.89
N ASP A 209 13.83 -27.39 -14.83
CA ASP A 209 13.18 -26.71 -15.95
C ASP A 209 13.74 -25.29 -16.11
N LEU A 210 13.72 -24.82 -17.35
CA LEU A 210 14.16 -23.47 -17.71
C LEU A 210 12.98 -22.55 -18.00
N VAL A 211 12.96 -21.39 -17.39
CA VAL A 211 11.95 -20.37 -17.57
C VAL A 211 12.55 -19.05 -18.07
N ALA A 212 11.88 -18.40 -19.00
CA ALA A 212 12.24 -17.03 -19.40
C ALA A 212 11.72 -16.04 -18.34
N ILE A 213 12.45 -14.96 -18.14
CA ILE A 213 12.00 -13.88 -17.26
C ILE A 213 10.78 -13.19 -17.88
N THR A 214 9.67 -13.21 -17.14
CA THR A 214 8.43 -12.55 -17.55
C THR A 214 8.47 -11.09 -17.14
N ARG A 215 8.56 -10.21 -18.13
CA ARG A 215 8.52 -8.77 -17.92
C ARG A 215 7.12 -8.34 -17.51
N GLY A 216 7.03 -7.55 -16.46
CA GLY A 216 5.76 -7.09 -15.92
C GLY A 216 5.74 -5.60 -15.59
N SER A 217 4.56 -5.16 -15.17
CA SER A 217 4.33 -3.81 -14.60
C SER A 217 3.52 -3.92 -13.31
N LEU A 218 3.76 -3.01 -12.37
CA LEU A 218 2.96 -2.91 -11.15
C LEU A 218 1.83 -1.91 -11.40
N GLU A 219 0.58 -2.39 -11.46
CA GLU A 219 -0.58 -1.56 -11.77
C GLU A 219 -0.76 -0.41 -10.80
N SER A 220 -0.65 -0.69 -9.51
CA SER A 220 -0.82 0.31 -8.46
C SER A 220 0.19 1.46 -8.52
N MET A 221 1.29 1.31 -9.28
CA MET A 221 2.30 2.37 -9.44
C MET A 221 1.71 3.65 -10.05
N HIS A 222 0.66 3.55 -10.88
CA HIS A 222 0.02 4.73 -11.47
C HIS A 222 -0.67 5.64 -10.43
N HIS A 223 -0.91 5.15 -9.20
CA HIS A 223 -1.41 5.97 -8.10
C HIS A 223 -0.32 6.85 -7.47
N ALA A 224 0.96 6.51 -7.63
CA ALA A 224 2.08 7.33 -7.18
C ALA A 224 2.38 8.43 -8.21
N LYS A 225 2.32 9.69 -7.78
CA LYS A 225 2.67 10.82 -8.65
C LYS A 225 4.18 10.89 -8.84
N GLU A 226 4.62 11.30 -10.04
CA GLU A 226 6.03 11.57 -10.33
C GLU A 226 6.44 13.01 -9.93
N ASP A 227 5.48 13.94 -9.89
CA ASP A 227 5.75 15.34 -9.58
C ASP A 227 6.05 15.54 -8.10
N SER A 228 7.27 15.84 -7.77
CA SER A 228 7.75 16.15 -6.43
C SER A 228 7.52 17.60 -6.00
N TYR A 229 7.07 18.47 -6.89
CA TYR A 229 6.81 19.86 -6.58
C TYR A 229 5.49 20.03 -5.84
N TRP A 230 5.56 20.44 -4.57
CA TRP A 230 4.40 20.62 -3.70
C TRP A 230 4.22 22.06 -3.23
N GLY A 231 4.98 23.00 -3.75
CA GLY A 231 4.77 24.42 -3.50
C GLY A 231 3.33 24.82 -3.77
N TYR A 232 2.72 25.62 -2.91
CA TYR A 232 1.32 26.08 -2.97
C TYR A 232 0.22 25.00 -2.88
N ARG A 233 0.55 23.71 -2.78
CA ARG A 233 -0.50 22.66 -2.66
C ARG A 233 -1.20 22.65 -1.31
N TRP A 234 -0.55 23.20 -0.30
CA TRP A 234 -1.13 23.45 1.01
C TRP A 234 -0.62 24.78 1.55
N ILE A 235 -1.45 25.48 2.33
CA ILE A 235 -1.15 26.85 2.77
C ILE A 235 0.15 27.01 3.54
N ILE A 236 0.59 25.98 4.26
CA ILE A 236 1.84 26.01 5.02
C ILE A 236 3.08 25.69 4.17
N PHE A 237 2.91 25.17 2.95
CA PHE A 237 4.06 24.77 2.15
C PHE A 237 4.77 25.98 1.58
N PRO A 238 6.11 26.03 1.69
CA PRO A 238 6.90 27.06 1.02
C PRO A 238 6.72 26.97 -0.49
N ARG A 239 6.89 28.09 -1.17
CA ARG A 239 6.65 28.23 -2.62
C ARG A 239 7.44 27.26 -3.48
N ASN A 240 8.64 26.90 -3.05
CA ASN A 240 9.58 26.04 -3.78
C ASN A 240 9.70 24.63 -3.16
N LEU A 241 8.72 24.19 -2.37
CA LEU A 241 8.78 22.89 -1.71
C LEU A 241 8.89 21.76 -2.72
N GLN A 242 9.91 20.95 -2.56
CA GLN A 242 10.12 19.69 -3.25
C GLN A 242 10.06 18.54 -2.25
N VAL A 243 9.35 17.45 -2.57
CA VAL A 243 9.11 16.31 -1.67
C VAL A 243 9.51 14.97 -2.29
N PRO A 244 10.73 14.79 -2.80
CA PRO A 244 11.13 13.57 -3.49
C PRO A 244 11.01 12.33 -2.59
N ASN A 245 11.26 12.47 -1.29
CA ASN A 245 11.14 11.36 -0.34
C ASN A 245 9.70 10.91 -0.13
N ILE A 246 8.73 11.83 -0.17
CA ILE A 246 7.31 11.48 -0.07
C ILE A 246 6.88 10.72 -1.33
N ILE A 247 7.33 11.14 -2.50
CA ILE A 247 7.05 10.43 -3.76
C ILE A 247 7.64 9.02 -3.71
N ARG A 248 8.90 8.88 -3.27
CA ARG A 248 9.53 7.57 -3.10
C ARG A 248 8.77 6.69 -2.12
N MET A 249 8.36 7.23 -0.98
CA MET A 249 7.54 6.49 -0.01
C MET A 249 6.18 6.09 -0.57
N SER A 250 5.53 6.95 -1.36
CA SER A 250 4.28 6.61 -2.04
C SER A 250 4.46 5.43 -3.01
N LYS A 251 5.56 5.39 -3.76
CA LYS A 251 5.91 4.26 -4.63
C LYS A 251 6.11 2.97 -3.85
N LEU A 252 6.80 3.01 -2.71
CA LEU A 252 6.92 1.87 -1.81
C LEU A 252 5.55 1.33 -1.36
N GLN A 253 4.63 2.24 -1.02
CA GLN A 253 3.30 1.88 -0.54
C GLN A 253 2.42 1.24 -1.62
N THR A 254 2.70 1.45 -2.91
CA THR A 254 1.94 0.81 -3.98
C THR A 254 2.03 -0.72 -3.93
N TRP A 255 3.11 -1.27 -3.40
CA TRP A 255 3.28 -2.71 -3.25
C TRP A 255 2.35 -3.36 -2.23
N THR A 256 1.90 -2.61 -1.24
CA THR A 256 1.00 -3.07 -0.18
C THR A 256 -0.43 -2.58 -0.36
N LEU A 257 -0.71 -1.86 -1.45
CA LEU A 257 -2.04 -1.35 -1.75
C LEU A 257 -2.99 -2.51 -2.09
N LYS A 258 -4.07 -2.58 -1.34
CA LYS A 258 -5.16 -3.54 -1.55
C LYS A 258 -6.46 -3.00 -0.95
N PRO A 259 -7.64 -3.42 -1.44
CA PRO A 259 -8.90 -3.08 -0.77
C PRO A 259 -8.95 -3.74 0.61
N ALA A 260 -9.51 -3.03 1.58
CA ALA A 260 -9.86 -3.59 2.87
C ALA A 260 -11.23 -4.29 2.73
N LEU A 261 -11.25 -5.59 2.91
CA LEU A 261 -12.46 -6.42 2.93
C LEU A 261 -12.55 -7.14 4.26
N PHE A 262 -13.75 -7.34 4.73
CA PHE A 262 -14.08 -8.02 5.99
C PHE A 262 -15.13 -9.08 5.78
#